data_add5bb8a48ac9defd94ff2d79218e06b
#
_entry.id   add5bb8a48ac9defd94ff2d79218e06b
#
_cell.length_a   1.000
_cell.length_b   1.000
_cell.length_c   1.000
_cell.angle_alpha   90.00
_cell.angle_beta   90.00
_cell.angle_gamma   90.00
#
_symmetry.space_group_name_H-M   'P 1'
#
loop_
_entity.id
_entity.type
_entity.pdbx_description
1 polymer ?
#
loop_
_entity_poly.entity_id
_entity_poly.type
_entity_poly.pdbx_seq_one_letter_code
_entity_poly.pdbx_strand_id
1 'polypeptide(L)'
;MTNWNAYFRMIKKKFWIVILITVLFVSLASYISLFMIKPQYKASAKFFVLINSRNDATQISYDDIMASMVLVKNYKEMIRSRSITSEIIKNLQLSEVTDEELANRIDVELIPDSSMLNIVVQYENQKLVYDIANELSYVFIQKTAELLKMNNISLVDKAIVTEKPVYPRPLLVISLSFLFGVVLSLGIILVFVYFDDTVGMPEEIEKKTGMRVVGIVPDMKIR
;
A
#
# COMPACT_ATOMS: atom_id res chain seq x y z
N MET A 1 -8.30 -41.40 13.56
CA MET A 1 -9.27 -40.30 13.63
C MET A 1 -8.63 -39.17 14.45
N THR A 2 -8.42 -38.06 13.86
CA THR A 2 -7.71 -36.91 14.46
C THR A 2 -8.57 -36.34 15.59
N ASN A 3 -8.10 -36.40 16.83
CA ASN A 3 -8.86 -35.89 18.00
C ASN A 3 -8.87 -34.36 18.02
N TRP A 4 -9.77 -33.74 17.26
CA TRP A 4 -9.99 -32.31 17.22
C TRP A 4 -10.14 -31.65 18.63
N ASN A 5 -10.77 -32.40 19.56
CA ASN A 5 -10.95 -31.98 20.95
C ASN A 5 -9.63 -31.87 21.73
N ALA A 6 -8.62 -32.67 21.41
CA ALA A 6 -7.30 -32.61 22.04
C ALA A 6 -6.54 -31.35 21.57
N TYR A 7 -6.56 -31.06 20.26
CA TYR A 7 -5.96 -29.83 19.71
C TYR A 7 -6.61 -28.56 20.29
N PHE A 8 -7.95 -28.55 20.41
CA PHE A 8 -8.66 -27.40 20.98
C PHE A 8 -8.32 -27.15 22.45
N ARG A 9 -8.12 -28.21 23.22
CA ARG A 9 -7.74 -28.13 24.63
C ARG A 9 -6.31 -27.65 24.81
N MET A 10 -5.38 -28.07 23.97
CA MET A 10 -3.99 -27.60 23.97
C MET A 10 -3.87 -26.14 23.54
N ILE A 11 -4.62 -25.72 22.53
CA ILE A 11 -4.70 -24.32 22.10
C ILE A 11 -5.21 -23.44 23.26
N LYS A 12 -6.26 -23.87 23.97
CA LYS A 12 -6.75 -23.16 25.16
C LYS A 12 -5.68 -23.06 26.26
N LYS A 13 -4.91 -24.12 26.51
CA LYS A 13 -3.87 -24.11 27.55
C LYS A 13 -2.67 -23.24 27.17
N LYS A 14 -2.36 -23.12 25.87
CA LYS A 14 -1.24 -22.32 25.34
C LYS A 14 -1.69 -20.98 24.72
N PHE A 15 -2.97 -20.58 24.94
CA PHE A 15 -3.54 -19.35 24.37
C PHE A 15 -2.73 -18.08 24.73
N TRP A 16 -2.06 -18.11 25.87
CA TRP A 16 -1.19 -17.00 26.27
C TRP A 16 -0.01 -16.80 25.32
N ILE A 17 0.49 -17.88 24.71
CA ILE A 17 1.56 -17.83 23.69
C ILE A 17 1.04 -17.11 22.43
N VAL A 18 -0.22 -17.37 22.03
CA VAL A 18 -0.85 -16.67 20.90
C VAL A 18 -0.90 -15.18 21.15
N ILE A 19 -1.38 -14.78 22.33
CA ILE A 19 -1.45 -13.36 22.71
C ILE A 19 -0.06 -12.74 22.70
N LEU A 20 0.92 -13.37 23.33
CA LEU A 20 2.28 -12.84 23.46
C LEU A 20 2.93 -12.63 22.08
N ILE A 21 2.85 -13.63 21.19
CA ILE A 21 3.41 -13.54 19.86
C ILE A 21 2.69 -12.47 19.03
N THR A 22 1.36 -12.45 19.08
CA THR A 22 0.57 -11.45 18.34
C THR A 22 0.88 -10.03 18.81
N VAL A 23 0.94 -9.80 20.12
CA VAL A 23 1.29 -8.50 20.70
C VAL A 23 2.71 -8.09 20.32
N LEU A 24 3.67 -9.02 20.34
CA LEU A 24 5.04 -8.75 19.91
C LEU A 24 5.10 -8.31 18.43
N PHE A 25 4.41 -9.01 17.53
CA PHE A 25 4.35 -8.65 16.11
C PHE A 25 3.70 -7.30 15.87
N VAL A 26 2.57 -7.04 16.53
CA VAL A 26 1.87 -5.75 16.41
C VAL A 26 2.72 -4.61 16.97
N SER A 27 3.38 -4.81 18.11
CA SER A 27 4.27 -3.80 18.70
C SER A 27 5.44 -3.48 17.80
N LEU A 28 6.10 -4.51 17.25
CA LEU A 28 7.24 -4.34 16.35
C LEU A 28 6.83 -3.63 15.06
N ALA A 29 5.71 -4.05 14.44
CA ALA A 29 5.20 -3.43 13.23
C ALA A 29 4.75 -1.97 13.45
N SER A 30 4.14 -1.69 14.61
CA SER A 30 3.75 -0.33 14.99
C SER A 30 4.98 0.55 15.18
N TYR A 31 6.02 0.04 15.84
CA TYR A 31 7.27 0.75 16.03
C TYR A 31 7.93 1.11 14.69
N ILE A 32 8.05 0.15 13.78
CA ILE A 32 8.61 0.36 12.45
C ILE A 32 7.77 1.37 11.67
N SER A 33 6.44 1.23 11.68
CA SER A 33 5.52 2.10 10.93
C SER A 33 5.54 3.55 11.40
N LEU A 34 5.68 3.78 12.72
CA LEU A 34 5.58 5.13 13.29
C LEU A 34 6.94 5.84 13.38
N PHE A 35 8.04 5.08 13.56
CA PHE A 35 9.34 5.68 13.85
C PHE A 35 10.37 5.52 12.71
N MET A 36 10.27 4.45 11.90
CA MET A 36 11.26 4.20 10.85
C MET A 36 10.80 4.69 9.48
N ILE A 37 9.48 4.71 9.22
CA ILE A 37 8.97 5.10 7.91
C ILE A 37 8.67 6.58 7.92
N LYS A 38 9.31 7.33 7.02
CA LYS A 38 9.07 8.76 6.86
C LYS A 38 7.67 9.03 6.33
N PRO A 39 6.94 10.00 6.91
CA PRO A 39 5.61 10.37 6.42
C PRO A 39 5.71 10.90 4.98
N GLN A 40 4.75 10.53 4.14
CA GLN A 40 4.67 11.03 2.77
C GLN A 40 3.38 11.82 2.57
N TYR A 41 3.52 12.99 1.99
CA TYR A 41 2.41 13.85 1.59
C TYR A 41 2.12 13.67 0.11
N LYS A 42 0.88 13.91 -0.26
CA LYS A 42 0.39 13.81 -1.64
C LYS A 42 -0.08 15.18 -2.10
N ALA A 43 0.37 15.62 -3.27
CA ALA A 43 -0.23 16.72 -3.99
C ALA A 43 -0.86 16.21 -5.27
N SER A 44 -2.03 16.73 -5.64
CA SER A 44 -2.71 16.33 -6.86
C SER A 44 -3.23 17.52 -7.63
N ALA A 45 -3.05 17.52 -8.96
CA ALA A 45 -3.56 18.50 -9.89
C ALA A 45 -4.36 17.79 -10.99
N LYS A 46 -5.51 18.35 -11.38
CA LYS A 46 -6.37 17.77 -12.41
C LYS A 46 -6.30 18.55 -13.71
N PHE A 47 -6.26 17.81 -14.79
CA PHE A 47 -6.21 18.33 -16.15
C PHE A 47 -7.34 17.77 -16.99
N PHE A 48 -7.84 18.60 -17.87
CA PHE A 48 -8.76 18.22 -18.91
C PHE A 48 -8.05 18.34 -20.26
N VAL A 49 -8.16 17.30 -21.08
CA VAL A 49 -7.55 17.23 -22.40
C VAL A 49 -8.66 17.24 -23.45
N LEU A 50 -8.64 18.18 -24.34
CA LEU A 50 -9.61 18.24 -25.43
C LEU A 50 -8.90 18.52 -26.73
N ILE A 51 -9.05 17.61 -27.70
CA ILE A 51 -8.68 17.88 -29.09
C ILE A 51 -9.91 18.45 -29.78
N ASN A 52 -9.80 19.65 -30.29
CA ASN A 52 -10.79 20.21 -31.19
C ASN A 52 -10.20 20.16 -32.61
N SER A 53 -10.64 19.19 -33.39
CA SER A 53 -10.15 18.95 -34.77
C SER A 53 -10.70 19.95 -35.77
N ARG A 54 -11.71 20.72 -35.37
CA ARG A 54 -12.36 21.75 -36.22
C ARG A 54 -12.11 23.12 -35.64
N ASN A 55 -11.83 24.09 -36.51
CA ASN A 55 -11.64 25.49 -36.13
C ASN A 55 -12.91 26.15 -35.54
N ASP A 56 -14.04 25.46 -35.50
CA ASP A 56 -15.28 25.91 -34.87
C ASP A 56 -15.36 25.43 -33.42
N ALA A 57 -15.06 26.33 -32.51
CA ALA A 57 -15.06 26.09 -31.05
C ALA A 57 -16.44 25.68 -30.45
N THR A 58 -17.47 25.60 -31.28
CA THR A 58 -18.88 25.43 -30.82
C THR A 58 -19.39 23.99 -30.89
N GLN A 59 -18.72 23.07 -31.58
CA GLN A 59 -19.20 21.68 -31.72
C GLN A 59 -18.10 20.68 -31.39
N ILE A 60 -18.17 20.11 -30.20
CA ILE A 60 -17.33 18.96 -29.80
C ILE A 60 -17.99 17.70 -30.37
N SER A 61 -17.22 17.00 -31.25
CA SER A 61 -17.64 15.73 -31.83
C SER A 61 -17.33 14.55 -30.88
N TYR A 62 -18.05 13.45 -31.04
CA TYR A 62 -17.71 12.19 -30.36
C TYR A 62 -16.29 11.71 -30.71
N ASP A 63 -15.87 11.91 -31.95
CA ASP A 63 -14.52 11.55 -32.41
C ASP A 63 -13.44 12.39 -31.70
N ASP A 64 -13.70 13.66 -31.39
CA ASP A 64 -12.78 14.53 -30.65
C ASP A 64 -12.61 14.03 -29.20
N ILE A 65 -13.69 13.55 -28.58
CA ILE A 65 -13.64 12.96 -27.25
C ILE A 65 -12.83 11.66 -27.25
N MET A 66 -13.06 10.78 -28.22
CA MET A 66 -12.34 9.52 -28.37
C MET A 66 -10.84 9.75 -28.63
N ALA A 67 -10.51 10.68 -29.51
CA ALA A 67 -9.13 11.07 -29.77
C ALA A 67 -8.45 11.64 -28.52
N SER A 68 -9.17 12.45 -27.75
CA SER A 68 -8.68 13.01 -26.48
C SER A 68 -8.40 11.92 -25.45
N MET A 69 -9.25 10.90 -25.33
CA MET A 69 -9.03 9.76 -24.42
C MET A 69 -7.78 8.95 -24.78
N VAL A 70 -7.51 8.77 -26.09
CA VAL A 70 -6.28 8.11 -26.56
C VAL A 70 -5.05 8.96 -26.22
N LEU A 71 -5.16 10.27 -26.40
CA LEU A 71 -4.06 11.20 -26.12
C LEU A 71 -3.71 11.24 -24.64
N VAL A 72 -4.69 11.18 -23.75
CA VAL A 72 -4.50 11.13 -22.28
C VAL A 72 -3.62 9.96 -21.87
N LYS A 73 -3.73 8.80 -22.54
CA LYS A 73 -2.85 7.64 -22.27
C LYS A 73 -1.38 7.95 -22.62
N ASN A 74 -1.14 8.65 -23.72
CA ASN A 74 0.20 9.02 -24.15
C ASN A 74 0.79 10.08 -23.20
N TYR A 75 -0.03 10.96 -22.64
CA TYR A 75 0.41 11.96 -21.68
C TYR A 75 0.93 11.36 -20.38
N LYS A 76 0.41 10.21 -19.95
CA LYS A 76 0.93 9.49 -18.80
C LYS A 76 2.43 9.20 -18.91
N GLU A 77 2.86 8.71 -20.07
CA GLU A 77 4.27 8.41 -20.33
C GLU A 77 5.11 9.69 -20.49
N MET A 78 4.53 10.70 -21.13
CA MET A 78 5.21 11.98 -21.33
C MET A 78 5.47 12.72 -20.00
N ILE A 79 4.52 12.73 -19.10
CA ILE A 79 4.63 13.37 -17.78
C ILE A 79 5.79 12.79 -16.96
N ARG A 80 6.03 11.47 -17.08
CA ARG A 80 7.12 10.77 -16.38
C ARG A 80 8.43 10.76 -17.15
N SER A 81 8.46 11.39 -18.33
CA SER A 81 9.66 11.40 -19.16
C SER A 81 10.77 12.25 -18.55
N ARG A 82 12.00 11.88 -18.89
CA ARG A 82 13.21 12.62 -18.47
C ARG A 82 13.18 14.08 -18.90
N SER A 83 12.55 14.40 -20.04
CA SER A 83 12.43 15.77 -20.53
C SER A 83 11.66 16.68 -19.57
N ILE A 84 10.67 16.14 -18.86
CA ILE A 84 9.89 16.89 -17.86
C ILE A 84 10.59 16.87 -16.51
N THR A 85 11.04 15.69 -16.04
CA THR A 85 11.66 15.59 -14.71
C THR A 85 12.93 16.41 -14.58
N SER A 86 13.81 16.40 -15.61
CA SER A 86 15.05 17.21 -15.59
C SER A 86 14.76 18.70 -15.54
N GLU A 87 13.71 19.17 -16.20
CA GLU A 87 13.34 20.58 -16.17
C GLU A 87 12.81 21.00 -14.80
N ILE A 88 12.00 20.16 -14.17
CA ILE A 88 11.52 20.39 -12.79
C ILE A 88 12.69 20.41 -11.80
N ILE A 89 13.59 19.45 -11.87
CA ILE A 89 14.78 19.37 -11.02
C ILE A 89 15.63 20.64 -11.15
N LYS A 90 15.83 21.10 -12.39
CA LYS A 90 16.58 22.33 -12.68
C LYS A 90 15.89 23.58 -12.14
N ASN A 91 14.57 23.72 -12.37
CA ASN A 91 13.82 24.90 -11.98
C ASN A 91 13.67 25.03 -10.46
N LEU A 92 13.48 23.91 -9.77
CA LEU A 92 13.38 23.85 -8.30
C LEU A 92 14.73 23.63 -7.60
N GLN A 93 15.84 23.52 -8.35
CA GLN A 93 17.20 23.32 -7.84
C GLN A 93 17.34 22.09 -6.91
N LEU A 94 16.69 21.00 -7.29
CA LEU A 94 16.69 19.74 -6.51
C LEU A 94 17.99 18.95 -6.76
N SER A 95 19.10 19.35 -6.16
CA SER A 95 20.43 18.78 -6.41
C SER A 95 20.59 17.32 -5.97
N GLU A 96 19.78 16.86 -5.04
CA GLU A 96 19.85 15.51 -4.44
C GLU A 96 18.89 14.51 -5.11
N VAL A 97 18.04 14.94 -6.02
CA VAL A 97 17.00 14.11 -6.64
C VAL A 97 17.38 13.78 -8.09
N THR A 98 17.36 12.52 -8.44
CA THR A 98 17.57 12.08 -9.82
C THR A 98 16.27 12.11 -10.63
N ASP A 99 16.41 12.20 -11.98
CA ASP A 99 15.25 12.14 -12.91
C ASP A 99 14.39 10.89 -12.67
N GLU A 100 15.02 9.75 -12.45
CA GLU A 100 14.35 8.47 -12.24
C GLU A 100 13.62 8.44 -10.89
N GLU A 101 14.24 8.97 -9.84
CA GLU A 101 13.61 9.08 -8.53
C GLU A 101 12.38 9.97 -8.59
N LEU A 102 12.47 11.14 -9.22
CA LEU A 102 11.33 12.04 -9.38
C LEU A 102 10.22 11.39 -10.21
N ALA A 103 10.54 10.72 -11.32
CA ALA A 103 9.58 10.00 -12.15
C ALA A 103 8.83 8.91 -11.36
N ASN A 104 9.50 8.21 -10.44
CA ASN A 104 8.90 7.19 -9.58
C ASN A 104 7.99 7.77 -8.47
N ARG A 105 8.17 9.05 -8.14
CA ARG A 105 7.31 9.78 -7.19
C ARG A 105 6.12 10.47 -7.84
N ILE A 106 6.05 10.44 -9.18
CA ILE A 106 4.94 10.97 -9.97
C ILE A 106 4.07 9.79 -10.43
N ASP A 107 2.81 9.82 -10.08
CA ASP A 107 1.80 8.91 -10.63
C ASP A 107 0.77 9.70 -11.44
N VAL A 108 0.22 9.06 -12.47
CA VAL A 108 -0.79 9.64 -13.35
C VAL A 108 -1.99 8.73 -13.36
N GLU A 109 -3.04 9.17 -12.68
CA GLU A 109 -4.31 8.48 -12.59
C GLU A 109 -5.22 8.93 -13.74
N LEU A 110 -5.57 8.01 -14.63
CA LEU A 110 -6.51 8.26 -15.71
C LEU A 110 -7.92 8.10 -15.15
N ILE A 111 -8.80 9.07 -15.41
CA ILE A 111 -10.21 8.95 -15.02
C ILE A 111 -10.92 8.12 -16.10
N PRO A 112 -11.50 6.96 -15.78
CA PRO A 112 -12.17 6.11 -16.74
C PRO A 112 -13.26 6.86 -17.52
N ASP A 113 -13.38 6.55 -18.79
CA ASP A 113 -14.38 7.12 -19.72
C ASP A 113 -14.41 8.65 -19.75
N SER A 114 -13.25 9.27 -19.54
CA SER A 114 -13.09 10.71 -19.49
C SER A 114 -11.80 11.16 -20.20
N SER A 115 -11.81 12.38 -20.69
CA SER A 115 -10.63 13.07 -21.20
C SER A 115 -9.85 13.78 -20.08
N MET A 116 -9.99 13.32 -18.83
CA MET A 116 -9.31 13.92 -17.68
C MET A 116 -8.20 13.04 -17.18
N LEU A 117 -7.16 13.67 -16.65
CA LEU A 117 -6.09 13.01 -15.92
C LEU A 117 -5.82 13.75 -14.60
N ASN A 118 -5.43 12.98 -13.61
CA ASN A 118 -5.03 13.49 -12.31
C ASN A 118 -3.53 13.17 -12.11
N ILE A 119 -2.72 14.22 -12.03
CA ILE A 119 -1.30 14.07 -11.73
C ILE A 119 -1.15 14.08 -10.22
N VAL A 120 -0.44 13.11 -9.70
CA VAL A 120 -0.22 12.88 -8.29
C VAL A 120 1.27 12.85 -8.03
N VAL A 121 1.73 13.68 -7.12
CA VAL A 121 3.11 13.72 -6.64
C VAL A 121 3.12 13.31 -5.18
N GLN A 122 4.09 12.48 -4.78
CA GLN A 122 4.29 12.06 -3.39
C GLN A 122 5.70 12.41 -2.95
N TYR A 123 5.82 13.09 -1.80
CA TYR A 123 7.10 13.46 -1.23
C TYR A 123 7.05 13.58 0.31
N GLU A 124 8.22 13.54 0.96
CA GLU A 124 8.33 13.60 2.42
C GLU A 124 8.01 14.98 3.00
N ASN A 125 8.25 16.03 2.23
CA ASN A 125 8.05 17.42 2.64
C ASN A 125 6.81 17.99 1.99
N GLN A 126 5.88 18.49 2.81
CA GLN A 126 4.59 19.04 2.36
C GLN A 126 4.74 20.28 1.44
N LYS A 127 5.71 21.14 1.73
CA LYS A 127 5.96 22.32 0.88
C LYS A 127 6.56 21.90 -0.46
N LEU A 128 7.53 20.99 -0.42
CA LEU A 128 8.21 20.55 -1.63
C LEU A 128 7.27 19.76 -2.57
N VAL A 129 6.37 18.94 -2.02
CA VAL A 129 5.39 18.24 -2.86
C VAL A 129 4.43 19.21 -3.56
N TYR A 130 4.08 20.33 -2.92
CA TYR A 130 3.28 21.39 -3.52
C TYR A 130 4.05 22.07 -4.65
N ASP A 131 5.29 22.46 -4.40
CA ASP A 131 6.13 23.15 -5.38
C ASP A 131 6.39 22.25 -6.59
N ILE A 132 6.71 20.97 -6.37
CA ILE A 132 6.89 19.98 -7.46
C ILE A 132 5.60 19.82 -8.28
N ALA A 133 4.44 19.69 -7.65
CA ALA A 133 3.18 19.48 -8.35
C ALA A 133 2.75 20.69 -9.18
N ASN A 134 3.00 21.92 -8.71
CA ASN A 134 2.74 23.13 -9.48
C ASN A 134 3.73 23.29 -10.63
N GLU A 135 5.03 23.08 -10.37
CA GLU A 135 6.05 23.16 -11.42
C GLU A 135 5.83 22.10 -12.51
N LEU A 136 5.51 20.87 -12.09
CA LEU A 136 5.13 19.80 -13.01
C LEU A 136 3.94 20.20 -13.89
N SER A 137 2.93 20.84 -13.27
CA SER A 137 1.76 21.31 -14.02
C SER A 137 2.13 22.35 -15.09
N TYR A 138 3.00 23.28 -14.73
CA TYR A 138 3.46 24.31 -15.62
C TYR A 138 4.33 23.75 -16.76
N VAL A 139 5.34 22.94 -16.43
CA VAL A 139 6.25 22.32 -17.39
C VAL A 139 5.50 21.38 -18.34
N PHE A 140 4.53 20.61 -17.80
CA PHE A 140 3.71 19.70 -18.61
C PHE A 140 2.90 20.47 -19.67
N ILE A 141 2.22 21.54 -19.30
CA ILE A 141 1.45 22.37 -20.24
C ILE A 141 2.38 22.98 -21.29
N GLN A 142 3.52 23.57 -20.88
CA GLN A 142 4.48 24.16 -21.80
C GLN A 142 5.07 23.15 -22.78
N LYS A 143 5.57 22.02 -22.27
CA LYS A 143 6.18 20.98 -23.12
C LYS A 143 5.19 20.38 -24.12
N THR A 144 3.94 20.19 -23.68
CA THR A 144 2.90 19.71 -24.58
C THR A 144 2.60 20.71 -25.69
N ALA A 145 2.48 22.00 -25.34
CA ALA A 145 2.27 23.04 -26.33
C ALA A 145 3.45 23.17 -27.32
N GLU A 146 4.68 23.01 -26.85
CA GLU A 146 5.90 23.05 -27.66
C GLU A 146 5.97 21.84 -28.61
N LEU A 147 5.77 20.62 -28.11
CA LEU A 147 5.93 19.37 -28.84
C LEU A 147 4.79 19.12 -29.82
N LEU A 148 3.56 19.35 -29.40
CA LEU A 148 2.38 19.05 -30.22
C LEU A 148 1.88 20.25 -30.99
N LYS A 149 2.40 21.46 -30.72
CA LYS A 149 1.94 22.75 -31.29
C LYS A 149 0.43 22.97 -31.09
N MET A 150 -0.12 22.45 -29.99
CA MET A 150 -1.53 22.49 -29.64
C MET A 150 -1.69 22.93 -28.18
N ASN A 151 -2.67 23.81 -27.92
CA ASN A 151 -3.09 24.20 -26.57
C ASN A 151 -4.34 23.42 -26.20
N ASN A 152 -4.19 22.09 -26.02
CA ASN A 152 -5.29 21.18 -25.80
C ASN A 152 -5.41 20.68 -24.36
N ILE A 153 -4.61 21.24 -23.46
CA ILE A 153 -4.60 20.90 -22.02
C ILE A 153 -5.06 22.12 -21.23
N SER A 154 -6.07 21.90 -20.38
CA SER A 154 -6.54 22.89 -19.43
C SER A 154 -6.36 22.39 -18.00
N LEU A 155 -5.77 23.23 -17.13
CA LEU A 155 -5.70 22.96 -15.71
C LEU A 155 -7.08 23.20 -15.10
N VAL A 156 -7.71 22.15 -14.57
CA VAL A 156 -9.02 22.19 -13.91
C VAL A 156 -8.84 22.58 -12.45
N ASP A 157 -8.03 21.81 -11.73
CA ASP A 157 -7.72 22.05 -10.33
C ASP A 157 -6.22 22.23 -10.18
N LYS A 158 -5.81 23.33 -9.51
CA LYS A 158 -4.42 23.56 -9.11
C LYS A 158 -3.99 22.50 -8.10
N ALA A 159 -2.68 22.36 -7.89
CA ALA A 159 -2.15 21.41 -6.95
C ALA A 159 -2.73 21.62 -5.54
N ILE A 160 -3.40 20.60 -5.02
CA ILE A 160 -3.93 20.55 -3.66
C ILE A 160 -3.12 19.52 -2.88
N VAL A 161 -2.57 19.95 -1.75
CA VAL A 161 -1.77 19.09 -0.86
C VAL A 161 -2.64 18.54 0.24
N THR A 162 -2.43 17.27 0.57
CA THR A 162 -3.09 16.65 1.72
C THR A 162 -2.56 17.24 3.03
N GLU A 163 -3.44 17.61 3.95
CA GLU A 163 -3.05 18.11 5.28
C GLU A 163 -2.34 17.03 6.12
N LYS A 164 -2.74 15.79 5.92
CA LYS A 164 -2.19 14.62 6.64
C LYS A 164 -1.37 13.75 5.70
N PRO A 165 -0.31 13.11 6.21
CA PRO A 165 0.46 12.17 5.40
C PRO A 165 -0.43 11.01 4.95
N VAL A 166 -0.28 10.59 3.71
CA VAL A 166 -1.05 9.48 3.11
C VAL A 166 -0.38 8.12 3.37
N TYR A 167 0.89 8.13 3.74
CA TYR A 167 1.68 6.95 4.07
C TYR A 167 2.64 7.26 5.24
N PRO A 168 2.93 6.32 6.15
CA PRO A 168 2.31 5.00 6.27
C PRO A 168 0.83 5.07 6.71
N ARG A 169 0.08 4.01 6.43
CA ARG A 169 -1.28 3.83 6.94
C ARG A 169 -1.24 2.95 8.20
N PRO A 170 -1.13 3.52 9.40
CA PRO A 170 -0.84 2.74 10.61
C PRO A 170 -1.93 1.70 10.89
N LEU A 171 -3.19 2.04 10.66
CA LEU A 171 -4.30 1.13 10.89
C LEU A 171 -4.19 -0.14 9.99
N LEU A 172 -3.82 0.02 8.73
CA LEU A 172 -3.67 -1.09 7.79
C LEU A 172 -2.48 -1.97 8.19
N VAL A 173 -1.35 -1.36 8.58
CA VAL A 173 -0.15 -2.08 9.02
C VAL A 173 -0.46 -2.89 10.30
N ILE A 174 -1.13 -2.28 11.28
CA ILE A 174 -1.53 -2.94 12.53
C ILE A 174 -2.48 -4.11 12.26
N SER A 175 -3.51 -3.91 11.42
CA SER A 175 -4.48 -4.97 11.09
C SER A 175 -3.82 -6.16 10.39
N LEU A 176 -2.93 -5.89 9.44
CA LEU A 176 -2.21 -6.95 8.72
C LEU A 176 -1.23 -7.68 9.63
N SER A 177 -0.52 -6.95 10.50
CA SER A 177 0.42 -7.53 11.48
C SER A 177 -0.30 -8.37 12.52
N PHE A 178 -1.49 -7.96 12.96
CA PHE A 178 -2.35 -8.75 13.84
C PHE A 178 -2.75 -10.08 13.19
N LEU A 179 -3.24 -10.03 11.96
CA LEU A 179 -3.64 -11.25 11.22
C LEU A 179 -2.44 -12.20 11.06
N PHE A 180 -1.30 -11.67 10.65
CA PHE A 180 -0.07 -12.44 10.48
C PHE A 180 0.43 -13.04 11.80
N GLY A 181 0.40 -12.26 12.89
CA GLY A 181 0.76 -12.71 14.23
C GLY A 181 -0.10 -13.85 14.73
N VAL A 182 -1.42 -13.80 14.49
CA VAL A 182 -2.35 -14.89 14.83
C VAL A 182 -2.05 -16.15 14.03
N VAL A 183 -1.92 -16.03 12.70
CA VAL A 183 -1.63 -17.19 11.84
C VAL A 183 -0.30 -17.83 12.21
N LEU A 184 0.74 -17.03 12.42
CA LEU A 184 2.07 -17.53 12.81
C LEU A 184 2.03 -18.22 14.18
N SER A 185 1.35 -17.63 15.15
CA SER A 185 1.24 -18.22 16.50
C SER A 185 0.51 -19.54 16.51
N LEU A 186 -0.55 -19.68 15.70
CA LEU A 186 -1.24 -20.97 15.53
C LEU A 186 -0.32 -22.01 14.88
N GLY A 187 0.46 -21.62 13.86
CA GLY A 187 1.45 -22.49 13.24
C GLY A 187 2.49 -22.99 14.25
N ILE A 188 3.02 -22.08 15.08
CA ILE A 188 3.99 -22.43 16.13
C ILE A 188 3.36 -23.40 17.15
N ILE A 189 2.12 -23.18 17.56
CA ILE A 189 1.44 -24.10 18.49
C ILE A 189 1.28 -25.49 17.86
N LEU A 190 0.91 -25.58 16.58
CA LEU A 190 0.80 -26.86 15.89
C LEU A 190 2.13 -27.61 15.86
N VAL A 191 3.24 -26.90 15.62
CA VAL A 191 4.59 -27.48 15.68
C VAL A 191 4.89 -27.97 17.09
N PHE A 192 4.62 -27.17 18.12
CA PHE A 192 4.79 -27.63 19.52
C PHE A 192 3.93 -28.84 19.88
N VAL A 193 2.69 -28.89 19.37
CA VAL A 193 1.81 -30.04 19.59
C VAL A 193 2.34 -31.30 18.86
N TYR A 194 2.92 -31.12 17.67
CA TYR A 194 3.50 -32.21 16.90
C TYR A 194 4.72 -32.84 17.58
N PHE A 195 5.55 -32.03 18.25
CA PHE A 195 6.72 -32.50 19.00
C PHE A 195 6.44 -32.81 20.48
N ASP A 196 5.21 -32.58 20.96
CA ASP A 196 4.82 -32.88 22.35
C ASP A 196 4.37 -34.32 22.49
N ASP A 197 5.31 -35.20 22.77
CA ASP A 197 5.07 -36.64 23.00
C ASP A 197 4.41 -36.94 24.38
N THR A 198 3.96 -35.88 25.09
CA THR A 198 3.33 -36.04 26.41
C THR A 198 1.98 -36.73 26.27
N VAL A 199 1.88 -37.94 26.77
CA VAL A 199 0.64 -38.72 26.81
C VAL A 199 -0.27 -38.15 27.89
N GLY A 200 -1.23 -37.33 27.49
CA GLY A 200 -2.09 -36.55 28.43
C GLY A 200 -3.39 -37.25 28.84
N MET A 201 -3.74 -38.36 28.21
CA MET A 201 -5.00 -39.07 28.49
C MET A 201 -4.82 -40.57 28.61
N PRO A 202 -5.56 -41.22 29.54
CA PRO A 202 -5.55 -42.69 29.71
C PRO A 202 -5.88 -43.44 28.42
N GLU A 203 -6.78 -42.87 27.59
CA GLU A 203 -7.22 -43.46 26.33
C GLU A 203 -6.11 -43.50 25.26
N GLU A 204 -5.15 -42.57 25.33
CA GLU A 204 -3.98 -42.54 24.41
C GLU A 204 -2.97 -43.63 24.80
N ILE A 205 -2.83 -43.89 26.11
CA ILE A 205 -1.99 -44.96 26.62
C ILE A 205 -2.57 -46.32 26.18
N GLU A 206 -3.89 -46.53 26.34
CA GLU A 206 -4.58 -47.74 25.92
C GLU A 206 -4.40 -47.99 24.40
N LYS A 207 -4.51 -46.93 23.59
CA LYS A 207 -4.32 -47.03 22.12
C LYS A 207 -2.88 -47.29 21.71
N LYS A 208 -1.89 -46.72 22.38
CA LYS A 208 -0.46 -46.89 22.05
C LYS A 208 0.10 -48.22 22.56
N THR A 209 -0.34 -48.67 23.72
CA THR A 209 0.20 -49.86 24.39
C THR A 209 -0.66 -51.10 24.21
N GLY A 210 -1.93 -50.95 23.81
CA GLY A 210 -2.90 -52.06 23.75
C GLY A 210 -3.34 -52.58 25.13
N MET A 211 -2.90 -51.93 26.22
CA MET A 211 -3.18 -52.34 27.60
C MET A 211 -4.23 -51.42 28.21
N ARG A 212 -5.15 -52.01 28.96
CA ARG A 212 -6.23 -51.27 29.63
C ARG A 212 -5.70 -50.51 30.85
N VAL A 213 -5.99 -49.21 30.97
CA VAL A 213 -5.62 -48.43 32.14
C VAL A 213 -6.51 -48.79 33.31
N VAL A 214 -5.94 -49.37 34.36
CA VAL A 214 -6.66 -49.89 35.54
C VAL A 214 -6.92 -48.81 36.59
N GLY A 215 -6.17 -47.70 36.57
CA GLY A 215 -6.35 -46.59 37.51
C GLY A 215 -5.39 -45.42 37.27
N ILE A 216 -5.77 -44.23 37.73
CA ILE A 216 -4.97 -43.00 37.65
C ILE A 216 -4.62 -42.59 39.10
N VAL A 217 -3.34 -42.43 39.38
CA VAL A 217 -2.87 -41.87 40.65
C VAL A 217 -2.65 -40.34 40.46
N PRO A 218 -3.44 -39.50 41.11
CA PRO A 218 -3.22 -38.06 40.99
C PRO A 218 -1.93 -37.65 41.70
N ASP A 219 -1.12 -36.80 41.03
CA ASP A 219 0.06 -36.21 41.67
C ASP A 219 -0.37 -35.17 42.69
N MET A 220 -0.32 -35.55 43.97
CA MET A 220 -0.61 -34.63 45.09
C MET A 220 0.63 -33.79 45.38
N LYS A 221 0.67 -32.55 44.86
CA LYS A 221 1.62 -31.55 45.39
C LYS A 221 1.30 -31.25 46.86
N ILE A 222 2.08 -31.81 47.72
CA ILE A 222 2.11 -31.41 49.13
C ILE A 222 2.57 -29.96 49.20
N ARG A 223 1.74 -29.12 49.72
CA ARG A 223 1.94 -27.64 49.84
C ARG A 223 2.78 -27.36 51.07
#